data_35d1dd666cba83e837836ea0c142c7f3
#
_entry.id   35d1dd666cba83e837836ea0c142c7f3
#
_cell.length_a   1.000
_cell.length_b   1.000
_cell.length_c   1.000
_cell.angle_alpha   90.00
_cell.angle_beta   90.00
_cell.angle_gamma   90.00
#
_symmetry.space_group_name_H-M   'P 1'
#
loop_
_entity.id
_entity.type
_entity.pdbx_description
1 polymer ?
#
loop_
_entity_poly.entity_id
_entity_poly.type
_entity_poly.pdbx_seq_one_letter_code
_entity_poly.pdbx_strand_id
1 'polypeptide(L)'
;GYSDVHVILVGDEVSQILEQGWQKEPRVHCRSGKWSIRESMAFAEVADLIIGTETGLLNAAGMMETPKIVTLSHSSPKMLTRHWKNVTNLVQPAGVGCPKYPCRQLHYTWEHCMKYETENVVAAVCQQEISPSMMWGAVVGVLGEPHRV
;
A
#
# COMPACT_ATOMS: atom_id res chain seq x y z
N GLY A 1 10.57 11.22 14.69
CA GLY A 1 9.93 10.00 14.13
C GLY A 1 9.16 9.25 15.17
N TYR A 2 8.45 8.20 14.79
CA TYR A 2 7.79 7.29 15.73
C TYR A 2 8.85 6.36 16.33
N SER A 3 9.07 6.43 17.65
CA SER A 3 10.11 5.65 18.35
C SER A 3 9.69 4.21 18.64
N ASP A 4 8.40 3.97 18.72
CA ASP A 4 7.73 2.75 19.18
C ASP A 4 6.97 2.00 18.07
N VAL A 5 7.07 2.44 16.82
CA VAL A 5 6.43 1.77 15.68
C VAL A 5 7.29 0.61 15.18
N HIS A 6 6.65 -0.54 15.03
CA HIS A 6 7.18 -1.71 14.33
C HIS A 6 6.46 -1.91 13.00
N VAL A 7 7.22 -2.17 11.95
CA VAL A 7 6.70 -2.42 10.60
C VAL A 7 6.77 -3.91 10.31
N ILE A 8 5.66 -4.50 9.94
CA ILE A 8 5.58 -5.91 9.53
C ILE A 8 5.34 -5.96 8.03
N LEU A 9 6.31 -6.44 7.28
CA LEU A 9 6.20 -6.63 5.84
C LEU A 9 5.57 -7.99 5.55
N VAL A 10 4.44 -8.01 4.88
CA VAL A 10 3.68 -9.22 4.55
C VAL A 10 3.40 -9.31 3.05
N GLY A 11 3.43 -10.51 2.52
CA GLY A 11 3.17 -10.80 1.12
C GLY A 11 3.45 -12.27 0.81
N ASP A 12 3.39 -12.62 -0.46
CA ASP A 12 3.84 -13.91 -0.96
C ASP A 12 5.38 -13.99 -1.09
N GLU A 13 5.88 -15.09 -1.63
CA GLU A 13 7.33 -15.28 -1.84
C GLU A 13 7.92 -14.24 -2.80
N VAL A 14 7.17 -13.80 -3.81
CA VAL A 14 7.64 -12.79 -4.78
C VAL A 14 7.83 -11.44 -4.08
N SER A 15 7.01 -11.15 -3.09
CA SER A 15 7.08 -9.91 -2.31
C SER A 15 8.36 -9.79 -1.47
N GLN A 16 9.13 -10.87 -1.28
CA GLN A 16 10.42 -10.82 -0.57
C GLN A 16 11.45 -9.89 -1.24
N ILE A 17 11.29 -9.61 -2.53
CA ILE A 17 12.15 -8.63 -3.22
C ILE A 17 12.02 -7.24 -2.61
N LEU A 18 10.84 -6.89 -2.09
CA LEU A 18 10.56 -5.60 -1.46
C LEU A 18 11.13 -5.50 -0.04
N GLU A 19 11.53 -6.64 0.53
CA GLU A 19 12.16 -6.71 1.86
C GLU A 19 13.67 -6.49 1.82
N GLN A 20 14.26 -6.48 0.62
CA GLN A 20 15.71 -6.30 0.46
C GLN A 20 16.18 -4.96 1.03
N GLY A 21 17.21 -5.03 1.88
CA GLY A 21 17.73 -3.86 2.58
C GLY A 21 17.09 -3.58 3.95
N TRP A 22 15.90 -4.11 4.23
CA TRP A 22 15.19 -3.89 5.48
C TRP A 22 15.48 -4.92 6.58
N GLN A 23 16.12 -6.06 6.24
CA GLN A 23 16.35 -7.18 7.17
C GLN A 23 17.22 -6.80 8.37
N LYS A 24 18.00 -5.71 8.27
CA LYS A 24 18.89 -5.22 9.33
C LYS A 24 18.25 -4.14 10.21
N GLU A 25 17.10 -3.63 9.81
CA GLU A 25 16.38 -2.62 10.60
C GLU A 25 15.64 -3.33 11.76
N PRO A 26 15.98 -3.04 13.02
CA PRO A 26 15.47 -3.83 14.16
C PRO A 26 13.95 -3.70 14.35
N ARG A 27 13.34 -2.66 13.81
CA ARG A 27 11.88 -2.44 13.88
C ARG A 27 11.12 -2.88 12.64
N VAL A 28 11.80 -3.51 11.67
CA VAL A 28 11.16 -4.06 10.48
C VAL A 28 11.20 -5.59 10.53
N HIS A 29 10.05 -6.20 10.43
CA HIS A 29 9.87 -7.64 10.53
C HIS A 29 9.43 -8.21 9.19
N CYS A 30 10.34 -8.86 8.49
CA CYS A 30 10.12 -9.46 7.18
C CYS A 30 9.38 -10.81 7.31
N ARG A 31 8.14 -10.86 6.85
CA ARG A 31 7.24 -12.02 6.93
C ARG A 31 6.71 -12.51 5.59
N SER A 32 7.06 -11.87 4.47
CA SER A 32 6.64 -12.29 3.13
C SER A 32 7.07 -13.73 2.84
N GLY A 33 6.16 -14.53 2.30
CA GLY A 33 6.35 -15.95 2.06
C GLY A 33 6.45 -16.84 3.30
N LYS A 34 6.33 -16.26 4.52
CA LYS A 34 6.45 -17.00 5.79
C LYS A 34 5.10 -17.18 6.48
N TRP A 35 4.20 -16.23 6.31
CA TRP A 35 2.87 -16.28 6.87
C TRP A 35 1.85 -16.75 5.85
N SER A 36 0.93 -17.59 6.28
CA SER A 36 -0.27 -17.89 5.51
C SER A 36 -1.17 -16.66 5.43
N ILE A 37 -2.10 -16.67 4.48
CA ILE A 37 -3.11 -15.61 4.38
C ILE A 37 -3.93 -15.47 5.68
N ARG A 38 -4.18 -16.56 6.39
CA ARG A 38 -4.92 -16.55 7.65
C ARG A 38 -4.13 -15.85 8.77
N GLU A 39 -2.82 -16.10 8.87
CA GLU A 39 -1.96 -15.42 9.84
C GLU A 39 -1.86 -13.94 9.51
N SER A 40 -1.68 -13.59 8.23
CA SER A 40 -1.66 -12.20 7.78
C SER A 40 -2.98 -11.47 8.08
N MET A 41 -4.12 -12.12 7.90
CA MET A 41 -5.43 -11.56 8.23
C MET A 41 -5.64 -11.41 9.74
N ALA A 42 -5.25 -12.40 10.54
CA ALA A 42 -5.33 -12.32 11.99
C ALA A 42 -4.46 -11.19 12.55
N PHE A 43 -3.27 -10.99 11.97
CA PHE A 43 -2.43 -9.85 12.32
C PHE A 43 -3.04 -8.51 11.87
N ALA A 44 -3.61 -8.46 10.66
CA ALA A 44 -4.27 -7.26 10.15
C ALA A 44 -5.41 -6.77 11.08
N GLU A 45 -6.08 -7.67 11.78
CA GLU A 45 -7.18 -7.35 12.70
C GLU A 45 -6.70 -6.61 13.96
N VAL A 46 -5.45 -6.84 14.38
CA VAL A 46 -4.85 -6.27 15.60
C VAL A 46 -3.80 -5.19 15.32
N ALA A 47 -3.48 -4.92 14.06
CA ALA A 47 -2.55 -3.87 13.66
C ALA A 47 -3.15 -2.48 13.91
N ASP A 48 -2.32 -1.50 14.23
CA ASP A 48 -2.75 -0.10 14.37
C ASP A 48 -3.02 0.57 13.03
N LEU A 49 -2.35 0.10 11.96
CA LEU A 49 -2.50 0.61 10.61
C LEU A 49 -2.07 -0.44 9.58
N ILE A 50 -2.84 -0.59 8.51
CA ILE A 50 -2.48 -1.39 7.34
C ILE A 50 -2.21 -0.44 6.16
N ILE A 51 -1.08 -0.65 5.48
CA ILE A 51 -0.71 0.11 4.28
C ILE A 51 -0.46 -0.87 3.13
N GLY A 52 -1.00 -0.57 1.96
CA GLY A 52 -0.70 -1.39 0.78
C GLY A 52 -1.41 -0.92 -0.48
N THR A 53 -1.33 -1.77 -1.49
CA THR A 53 -1.98 -1.58 -2.78
C THR A 53 -3.30 -2.37 -2.84
N GLU A 54 -3.91 -2.48 -4.02
CA GLU A 54 -5.16 -3.22 -4.30
C GLU A 54 -4.93 -4.76 -4.22
N THR A 55 -4.47 -5.25 -3.08
CA THR A 55 -4.12 -6.66 -2.85
C THR A 55 -5.22 -7.46 -2.18
N GLY A 56 -5.10 -8.79 -2.25
CA GLY A 56 -6.03 -9.71 -1.59
C GLY A 56 -6.16 -9.48 -0.09
N LEU A 57 -5.06 -9.20 0.61
CA LEU A 57 -5.06 -8.92 2.05
C LEU A 57 -5.85 -7.65 2.38
N LEU A 58 -5.62 -6.55 1.65
CA LEU A 58 -6.35 -5.31 1.87
C LEU A 58 -7.83 -5.42 1.53
N ASN A 59 -8.16 -6.15 0.45
CA ASN A 59 -9.56 -6.44 0.11
C ASN A 59 -10.24 -7.23 1.23
N ALA A 60 -9.58 -8.24 1.79
CA ALA A 60 -10.11 -9.02 2.90
C ALA A 60 -10.27 -8.18 4.18
N ALA A 61 -9.31 -7.28 4.46
CA ALA A 61 -9.35 -6.37 5.59
C ALA A 61 -10.34 -5.20 5.41
N GLY A 62 -10.95 -5.03 4.24
CA GLY A 62 -11.80 -3.88 3.92
C GLY A 62 -12.90 -3.60 4.93
N MET A 63 -13.49 -4.64 5.51
CA MET A 63 -14.58 -4.52 6.50
C MET A 63 -14.10 -4.52 7.96
N MET A 64 -12.79 -4.71 8.22
CA MET A 64 -12.20 -4.62 9.56
C MET A 64 -12.17 -3.17 10.05
N GLU A 65 -12.22 -2.98 11.36
CA GLU A 65 -12.13 -1.64 11.98
C GLU A 65 -10.71 -1.07 11.92
N THR A 66 -9.70 -1.89 11.75
CA THR A 66 -8.31 -1.46 11.60
C THR A 66 -8.18 -0.38 10.54
N PRO A 67 -7.55 0.76 10.82
CA PRO A 67 -7.29 1.81 9.84
C PRO A 67 -6.47 1.31 8.65
N LYS A 68 -6.80 1.79 7.46
CA LYS A 68 -6.14 1.37 6.22
C LYS A 68 -5.75 2.57 5.36
N ILE A 69 -4.56 2.51 4.79
CA ILE A 69 -4.13 3.39 3.70
C ILE A 69 -3.94 2.52 2.46
N VAL A 70 -4.66 2.80 1.40
CA VAL A 70 -4.57 2.06 0.14
C VAL A 70 -4.18 2.96 -1.01
N THR A 71 -3.17 2.54 -1.77
CA THR A 71 -2.82 3.19 -3.04
C THR A 71 -3.60 2.54 -4.16
N LEU A 72 -4.38 3.34 -4.88
CA LEU A 72 -5.24 2.85 -5.97
C LEU A 72 -4.58 3.12 -7.33
N SER A 73 -4.54 2.11 -8.17
CA SER A 73 -3.94 2.16 -9.51
C SER A 73 -4.98 1.99 -10.62
N HIS A 74 -5.59 0.84 -10.71
CA HIS A 74 -6.58 0.53 -11.76
C HIS A 74 -8.03 0.77 -11.32
N SER A 75 -8.28 0.84 -10.02
CA SER A 75 -9.59 1.12 -9.43
C SER A 75 -9.70 2.56 -8.92
N SER A 76 -10.86 2.92 -8.46
CA SER A 76 -11.12 4.19 -7.78
C SER A 76 -11.81 3.95 -6.44
N PRO A 77 -11.82 4.95 -5.53
CA PRO A 77 -12.54 4.83 -4.27
C PRO A 77 -14.00 4.41 -4.45
N LYS A 78 -14.68 4.98 -5.45
CA LYS A 78 -16.07 4.64 -5.76
C LYS A 78 -16.26 3.19 -6.19
N MET A 79 -15.24 2.59 -6.82
CA MET A 79 -15.35 1.22 -7.35
C MET A 79 -14.97 0.18 -6.32
N LEU A 80 -13.89 0.41 -5.58
CA LEU A 80 -13.29 -0.61 -4.71
C LEU A 80 -13.60 -0.38 -3.23
N THR A 81 -13.33 0.82 -2.74
CA THR A 81 -13.26 1.05 -1.29
C THR A 81 -14.47 1.77 -0.71
N ARG A 82 -15.51 2.07 -1.50
CA ARG A 82 -16.68 2.86 -1.07
C ARG A 82 -17.41 2.32 0.17
N HIS A 83 -17.25 1.03 0.45
CA HIS A 83 -17.89 0.36 1.59
C HIS A 83 -16.89 -0.10 2.64
N TRP A 84 -15.58 0.18 2.43
CA TRP A 84 -14.57 -0.19 3.40
C TRP A 84 -14.65 0.72 4.63
N LYS A 85 -14.35 0.15 5.79
CA LYS A 85 -14.27 0.89 7.04
C LYS A 85 -12.88 1.52 7.21
N ASN A 86 -12.82 2.71 7.78
CA ASN A 86 -11.58 3.38 8.20
C ASN A 86 -10.49 3.36 7.13
N VAL A 87 -10.84 3.77 5.90
CA VAL A 87 -9.92 3.75 4.76
C VAL A 87 -9.54 5.15 4.29
N THR A 88 -8.24 5.37 4.13
CA THR A 88 -7.64 6.51 3.43
C THR A 88 -7.18 6.05 2.05
N ASN A 89 -7.74 6.64 1.01
CA ASN A 89 -7.39 6.32 -0.38
C ASN A 89 -6.33 7.29 -0.89
N LEU A 90 -5.22 6.77 -1.38
CA LEU A 90 -4.23 7.53 -2.12
C LEU A 90 -4.35 7.21 -3.61
N VAL A 91 -4.55 8.25 -4.38
CA VAL A 91 -4.68 8.20 -5.84
C VAL A 91 -3.77 9.24 -6.48
N GLN A 92 -3.46 9.08 -7.75
CA GLN A 92 -2.73 10.13 -8.47
C GLN A 92 -3.47 11.48 -8.36
N PRO A 93 -2.76 12.61 -8.29
CA PRO A 93 -3.37 13.93 -8.25
C PRO A 93 -4.22 14.20 -9.50
N ALA A 94 -5.30 14.95 -9.36
CA ALA A 94 -6.17 15.28 -10.48
C ALA A 94 -5.42 16.09 -11.55
N GLY A 95 -5.57 15.70 -12.80
CA GLY A 95 -4.93 16.35 -13.94
C GLY A 95 -3.45 16.02 -14.12
N VAL A 96 -2.89 15.14 -13.30
CA VAL A 96 -1.49 14.68 -13.38
C VAL A 96 -1.45 13.16 -13.49
N GLY A 97 -0.41 12.64 -14.12
CA GLY A 97 -0.19 11.20 -14.22
C GLY A 97 -0.96 10.54 -15.37
N CYS A 98 -1.47 9.34 -15.15
CA CYS A 98 -2.07 8.53 -16.19
C CYS A 98 -3.47 9.04 -16.59
N PRO A 99 -3.69 9.48 -17.85
CA PRO A 99 -5.00 9.95 -18.31
C PRO A 99 -6.05 8.82 -18.40
N LYS A 100 -5.63 7.57 -18.33
CA LYS A 100 -6.52 6.39 -18.33
C LYS A 100 -7.04 6.01 -16.94
N TYR A 101 -6.56 6.69 -15.89
CA TYR A 101 -6.98 6.38 -14.52
C TYR A 101 -8.43 6.79 -14.24
N PRO A 102 -9.25 5.97 -13.60
CA PRO A 102 -9.06 4.55 -13.27
C PRO A 102 -9.31 3.66 -14.50
N CYS A 103 -8.28 2.94 -14.95
CA CYS A 103 -8.33 2.20 -16.21
C CYS A 103 -9.09 0.87 -16.14
N ARG A 104 -9.33 0.33 -14.96
CA ARG A 104 -9.98 -0.97 -14.70
C ARG A 104 -9.22 -2.18 -15.31
N GLN A 105 -7.97 -1.99 -15.69
CA GLN A 105 -7.13 -3.05 -16.24
C GLN A 105 -6.47 -3.84 -15.12
N LEU A 106 -6.45 -5.16 -15.25
CA LEU A 106 -5.73 -6.04 -14.33
C LEU A 106 -4.24 -6.11 -14.70
N HIS A 107 -3.42 -6.58 -13.78
CA HIS A 107 -1.95 -6.57 -13.91
C HIS A 107 -1.41 -7.31 -15.13
N TYR A 108 -2.10 -8.35 -15.60
CA TYR A 108 -1.69 -9.09 -16.79
C TYR A 108 -1.99 -8.38 -18.11
N THR A 109 -2.65 -7.22 -18.08
CA THR A 109 -2.83 -6.34 -19.23
C THR A 109 -1.74 -5.27 -19.33
N TRP A 110 -0.54 -5.62 -18.96
CA TRP A 110 0.63 -4.76 -18.87
C TRP A 110 0.92 -3.93 -20.12
N GLU A 111 0.61 -4.44 -21.30
CA GLU A 111 0.79 -3.77 -22.58
C GLU A 111 -0.02 -2.47 -22.71
N HIS A 112 -1.15 -2.39 -22.02
CA HIS A 112 -2.03 -1.22 -22.03
C HIS A 112 -1.70 -0.18 -20.95
N CYS A 113 -0.78 -0.51 -20.06
CA CYS A 113 -0.38 0.37 -18.97
C CYS A 113 0.55 1.46 -19.48
N MET A 114 0.31 2.71 -19.09
CA MET A 114 1.31 3.77 -19.22
C MET A 114 2.36 3.60 -18.13
N LYS A 115 3.63 3.57 -18.52
CA LYS A 115 4.76 3.30 -17.63
C LYS A 115 5.80 4.40 -17.77
N TYR A 116 6.45 4.69 -16.66
CA TYR A 116 7.76 5.31 -16.66
C TYR A 116 8.81 4.20 -16.79
N GLU A 117 9.67 4.32 -17.79
CA GLU A 117 10.79 3.42 -18.01
C GLU A 117 12.07 4.21 -17.70
N THR A 118 12.75 3.82 -16.67
CA THR A 118 14.11 4.26 -16.35
C THR A 118 15.04 3.05 -16.45
N GLU A 119 16.35 3.27 -16.46
CA GLU A 119 17.34 2.18 -16.60
C GLU A 119 17.15 1.02 -15.60
N ASN A 120 16.51 1.25 -14.46
CA ASN A 120 16.39 0.27 -13.39
C ASN A 120 14.97 0.02 -12.89
N VAL A 121 13.98 0.81 -13.32
CA VAL A 121 12.62 0.72 -12.78
C VAL A 121 11.61 0.93 -13.89
N VAL A 122 10.65 0.02 -13.96
CA VAL A 122 9.44 0.18 -14.75
C VAL A 122 8.26 0.28 -13.80
N ALA A 123 7.63 1.42 -13.73
CA ALA A 123 6.52 1.68 -12.81
C ALA A 123 5.30 2.24 -13.54
N ALA A 124 4.11 1.87 -13.07
CA ALA A 124 2.88 2.45 -13.58
C ALA A 124 2.81 3.94 -13.23
N VAL A 125 2.53 4.79 -14.22
CA VAL A 125 2.47 6.25 -14.06
C VAL A 125 1.55 6.66 -12.90
N CYS A 126 0.35 6.06 -12.79
CA CYS A 126 -0.60 6.38 -11.72
C CYS A 126 -0.07 6.08 -10.32
N GLN A 127 0.81 5.08 -10.15
CA GLN A 127 1.40 4.75 -8.85
C GLN A 127 2.58 5.68 -8.53
N GLN A 128 3.34 6.05 -9.52
CA GLN A 128 4.52 6.91 -9.35
C GLN A 128 4.14 8.35 -8.96
N GLU A 129 2.95 8.79 -9.34
CA GLU A 129 2.41 10.10 -8.94
C GLU A 129 1.93 10.14 -7.47
N ILE A 130 1.85 9.01 -6.79
CA ILE A 130 1.61 8.96 -5.35
C ILE A 130 2.94 9.17 -4.64
N SER A 131 3.20 10.40 -4.25
CA SER A 131 4.49 10.76 -3.66
C SER A 131 4.69 10.22 -2.24
N PRO A 132 5.94 10.05 -1.78
CA PRO A 132 6.23 9.72 -0.38
C PRO A 132 5.63 10.72 0.62
N SER A 133 5.53 12.00 0.26
CA SER A 133 4.90 13.01 1.11
C SER A 133 3.39 12.81 1.25
N MET A 134 2.71 12.37 0.21
CA MET A 134 1.29 12.00 0.29
C MET A 134 1.09 10.81 1.22
N MET A 135 1.93 9.78 1.10
CA MET A 135 1.90 8.63 1.97
C MET A 135 2.17 9.02 3.42
N TRP A 136 3.22 9.83 3.67
CA TRP A 136 3.55 10.31 5.00
C TRP A 136 2.40 11.12 5.63
N GLY A 137 1.82 12.05 4.87
CA GLY A 137 0.66 12.82 5.33
C GLY A 137 -0.52 11.93 5.73
N ALA A 138 -0.78 10.86 4.98
CA ALA A 138 -1.83 9.89 5.31
C ALA A 138 -1.49 9.11 6.60
N VAL A 139 -0.25 8.68 6.78
CA VAL A 139 0.21 8.00 8.01
C VAL A 139 0.05 8.91 9.23
N VAL A 140 0.50 10.16 9.14
CA VAL A 140 0.33 11.15 10.22
C VAL A 140 -1.15 11.41 10.50
N GLY A 141 -1.98 11.47 9.47
CA GLY A 141 -3.43 11.64 9.62
C GLY A 141 -4.11 10.50 10.38
N VAL A 142 -3.56 9.30 10.34
CA VAL A 142 -4.09 8.12 11.05
C VAL A 142 -3.46 7.96 12.44
N LEU A 143 -2.13 8.05 12.54
CA LEU A 143 -1.39 7.76 13.78
C LEU A 143 -1.16 9.00 14.67
N GLY A 144 -1.48 10.20 14.16
CA GLY A 144 -1.13 11.45 14.82
C GLY A 144 0.30 11.90 14.51
N GLU A 145 0.66 13.09 14.97
CA GLU A 145 2.03 13.63 14.77
C GLU A 145 3.05 12.81 15.58
N PRO A 146 4.20 12.47 14.96
CA PRO A 146 5.26 11.80 15.69
C PRO A 146 5.85 12.70 16.77
N HIS A 147 6.06 12.14 17.96
CA HIS A 147 6.75 12.89 19.01
C HIS A 147 8.15 13.30 18.57
N ARG A 148 8.44 14.60 18.63
CA ARG A 148 9.80 15.10 18.44
C ARG A 148 10.59 14.78 19.72
N VAL A 149 11.48 13.80 19.62
CA VAL A 149 12.49 13.53 20.65
C VAL A 149 13.65 14.49 20.45
#